data_7a7296506e0a936d28c5b6587b9ce706
#
_entry.id   7a7296506e0a936d28c5b6587b9ce706
#
_cell.length_a   1.000
_cell.length_b   1.000
_cell.length_c   1.000
_cell.angle_alpha   90.00
_cell.angle_beta   90.00
_cell.angle_gamma   90.00
#
_symmetry.space_group_name_H-M   'P 1'
#
loop_
_entity.id
_entity.type
_entity.pdbx_description
1 polymer ?
#
loop_
_entity_poly.entity_id
_entity_poly.type
_entity_poly.pdbx_seq_one_letter_code
_entity_poly.pdbx_strand_id
1 'polypeptide(L)'
;MSSDELGMPAMIHSVEELNEIKPPPPPRASLKERLITSLIGWVPGPARGHILRRLLYRSIFAKIGNSVFIDRGVAFAGTSNIELGDSVVISPNVNINAAGENNRISIGYRVGLLKGVNIVGLENTTVEIGDRTFINVDVWINGPGHIKIGEDCLLAPRVSLIAVNHIFSDLKRPINIQGHTAKGITIEDDCWLGFGVTVVDGVTVGKGSVIGAGAVVTKDIPPYSIAVGVPAKVVGKRGE
;
A
#
# COMPACT_ATOMS: atom_id res chain seq x y z
N MET A 1 -30.11 9.44 -4.86
CA MET A 1 -29.05 8.82 -5.65
C MET A 1 -29.03 7.35 -5.26
N SER A 2 -29.31 6.45 -6.19
CA SER A 2 -29.34 5.00 -5.92
C SER A 2 -27.92 4.47 -5.78
N SER A 3 -27.78 3.35 -5.05
CA SER A 3 -26.50 2.66 -4.80
C SER A 3 -25.72 2.28 -6.08
N ASP A 4 -26.37 2.23 -7.20
CA ASP A 4 -25.80 1.87 -8.51
C ASP A 4 -24.96 3.00 -9.14
N GLU A 5 -25.07 4.23 -8.67
CA GLU A 5 -24.31 5.38 -9.21
C GLU A 5 -22.90 5.52 -8.57
N LEU A 6 -22.58 4.73 -7.54
CA LEU A 6 -21.31 4.82 -6.80
C LEU A 6 -20.33 3.68 -7.09
N GLY A 7 -20.62 2.77 -8.02
CA GLY A 7 -19.73 1.67 -8.37
C GLY A 7 -19.44 0.70 -7.21
N MET A 8 -20.32 0.64 -6.21
CA MET A 8 -20.18 -0.31 -5.11
C MET A 8 -20.57 -1.71 -5.59
N PRO A 9 -19.83 -2.77 -5.23
CA PRO A 9 -20.25 -4.13 -5.48
C PRO A 9 -21.64 -4.35 -4.83
N ALA A 10 -22.54 -5.06 -5.53
CA ALA A 10 -23.90 -5.32 -5.09
C ALA A 10 -23.94 -5.76 -3.63
N MET A 11 -24.74 -5.08 -2.82
CA MET A 11 -24.90 -5.45 -1.41
C MET A 11 -25.46 -6.85 -1.30
N ILE A 12 -24.74 -7.71 -0.58
CA ILE A 12 -25.20 -9.07 -0.26
C ILE A 12 -26.36 -8.96 0.72
N HIS A 13 -27.53 -9.46 0.32
CA HIS A 13 -28.76 -9.31 1.10
C HIS A 13 -29.05 -10.49 2.02
N SER A 14 -28.42 -11.67 1.83
CA SER A 14 -28.66 -12.86 2.64
C SER A 14 -27.41 -13.71 2.86
N VAL A 15 -27.46 -14.55 3.91
CA VAL A 15 -26.40 -15.55 4.17
C VAL A 15 -26.32 -16.61 3.08
N GLU A 16 -27.43 -16.87 2.37
CA GLU A 16 -27.47 -17.79 1.25
C GLU A 16 -26.69 -17.26 0.05
N GLU A 17 -26.74 -15.94 -0.21
CA GLU A 17 -25.93 -15.29 -1.25
C GLU A 17 -24.43 -15.39 -0.95
N LEU A 18 -24.02 -15.43 0.33
CA LEU A 18 -22.61 -15.64 0.71
C LEU A 18 -22.06 -16.98 0.24
N ASN A 19 -22.87 -18.03 0.24
CA ASN A 19 -22.46 -19.36 -0.20
C ASN A 19 -22.32 -19.46 -1.73
N GLU A 20 -22.94 -18.54 -2.46
CA GLU A 20 -22.84 -18.45 -3.93
C GLU A 20 -21.71 -17.54 -4.40
N ILE A 21 -21.11 -16.74 -3.51
CA ILE A 21 -19.98 -15.86 -3.86
C ILE A 21 -18.75 -16.72 -4.09
N LYS A 22 -18.52 -17.02 -5.34
CA LYS A 22 -17.19 -17.45 -5.76
C LYS A 22 -16.24 -16.26 -5.57
N PRO A 23 -15.12 -16.44 -4.88
CA PRO A 23 -14.11 -15.38 -4.82
C PRO A 23 -13.84 -14.92 -6.26
N PRO A 24 -13.74 -13.60 -6.50
CA PRO A 24 -13.41 -13.11 -7.82
C PRO A 24 -12.16 -13.85 -8.31
N PRO A 25 -12.13 -14.28 -9.59
CA PRO A 25 -10.95 -14.95 -10.11
C PRO A 25 -9.76 -14.01 -9.87
N PRO A 26 -8.60 -14.56 -9.45
CA PRO A 26 -7.42 -13.74 -9.22
C PRO A 26 -7.17 -12.91 -10.47
N PRO A 27 -6.86 -11.61 -10.31
CA PRO A 27 -6.61 -10.72 -11.43
C PRO A 27 -5.56 -11.36 -12.34
N ARG A 28 -5.90 -11.51 -13.61
CA ARG A 28 -5.09 -12.26 -14.57
C ARG A 28 -3.87 -11.41 -14.95
N ALA A 29 -2.74 -11.65 -14.29
CA ALA A 29 -1.45 -11.20 -14.81
C ALA A 29 -1.30 -11.68 -16.26
N SER A 30 -0.78 -10.81 -17.14
CA SER A 30 -0.56 -11.19 -18.54
C SER A 30 0.37 -12.41 -18.60
N LEU A 31 0.24 -13.24 -19.65
CA LEU A 31 1.13 -14.39 -19.83
C LEU A 31 2.60 -13.95 -19.83
N LYS A 32 2.89 -12.81 -20.44
CA LYS A 32 4.24 -12.20 -20.49
C LYS A 32 4.73 -11.85 -19.09
N GLU A 33 3.91 -11.22 -18.27
CA GLU A 33 4.23 -10.92 -16.87
C GLU A 33 4.57 -12.18 -16.08
N ARG A 34 3.70 -13.18 -16.14
CA ARG A 34 3.90 -14.46 -15.45
C ARG A 34 5.18 -15.16 -15.87
N LEU A 35 5.47 -15.24 -17.16
CA LEU A 35 6.69 -15.87 -17.66
C LEU A 35 7.93 -15.12 -17.19
N ILE A 36 7.98 -13.80 -17.35
CA ILE A 36 9.14 -13.00 -16.99
C ILE A 36 9.38 -13.05 -15.48
N THR A 37 8.36 -12.83 -14.65
CA THR A 37 8.52 -12.83 -13.18
C THR A 37 8.91 -14.20 -12.64
N SER A 38 8.36 -15.30 -13.19
CA SER A 38 8.71 -16.66 -12.78
C SER A 38 10.14 -17.07 -13.17
N LEU A 39 10.59 -16.69 -14.38
CA LEU A 39 11.91 -17.09 -14.87
C LEU A 39 13.05 -16.33 -14.19
N ILE A 40 12.87 -15.05 -13.93
CA ILE A 40 13.97 -14.19 -13.45
C ILE A 40 13.81 -13.70 -12.01
N GLY A 41 12.62 -13.82 -11.43
CA GLY A 41 12.34 -13.32 -10.08
C GLY A 41 13.28 -13.87 -9.01
N TRP A 42 13.73 -15.12 -9.17
CA TRP A 42 14.60 -15.82 -8.21
C TRP A 42 16.07 -15.87 -8.59
N VAL A 43 16.47 -15.35 -9.76
CA VAL A 43 17.88 -15.32 -10.17
C VAL A 43 18.70 -14.54 -9.13
N PRO A 44 19.73 -15.17 -8.50
CA PRO A 44 20.45 -14.53 -7.42
C PRO A 44 21.36 -13.39 -7.88
N GLY A 45 21.73 -12.49 -6.95
CA GLY A 45 22.60 -11.35 -7.19
C GLY A 45 23.94 -11.71 -7.85
N PRO A 46 24.69 -12.74 -7.37
CA PRO A 46 25.94 -13.20 -7.99
C PRO A 46 25.78 -13.58 -9.46
N ALA A 47 24.62 -14.10 -9.88
CA ALA A 47 24.30 -14.39 -11.28
C ALA A 47 23.76 -13.15 -12.03
N ARG A 48 24.02 -11.94 -11.53
CA ARG A 48 23.56 -10.65 -12.10
C ARG A 48 22.02 -10.55 -12.23
N GLY A 49 21.28 -11.24 -11.38
CA GLY A 49 19.82 -11.28 -11.41
C GLY A 49 19.17 -9.90 -11.36
N HIS A 50 19.72 -8.95 -10.59
CA HIS A 50 19.24 -7.57 -10.53
C HIS A 50 19.34 -6.84 -11.89
N ILE A 51 20.37 -7.14 -12.71
CA ILE A 51 20.52 -6.57 -14.05
C ILE A 51 19.46 -7.15 -14.99
N LEU A 52 19.27 -8.47 -14.94
CA LEU A 52 18.26 -9.15 -15.76
C LEU A 52 16.86 -8.63 -15.42
N ARG A 53 16.52 -8.51 -14.14
CA ARG A 53 15.24 -7.94 -13.71
C ARG A 53 15.07 -6.51 -14.23
N ARG A 54 16.05 -5.64 -14.03
CA ARG A 54 15.98 -4.26 -14.52
C ARG A 54 15.74 -4.17 -16.03
N LEU A 55 16.34 -5.04 -16.82
CA LEU A 55 16.20 -5.03 -18.27
C LEU A 55 14.84 -5.59 -18.71
N LEU A 56 14.49 -6.77 -18.23
CA LEU A 56 13.31 -7.50 -18.70
C LEU A 56 12.00 -6.93 -18.11
N TYR A 57 12.02 -6.44 -16.87
CA TYR A 57 10.85 -5.83 -16.24
C TYR A 57 10.41 -4.53 -16.92
N ARG A 58 11.29 -3.79 -17.57
CA ARG A 58 10.92 -2.64 -18.41
C ARG A 58 9.87 -2.94 -19.47
N SER A 59 9.78 -4.20 -19.88
CA SER A 59 8.82 -4.62 -20.91
C SER A 59 7.43 -4.97 -20.38
N ILE A 60 7.25 -5.03 -19.05
CA ILE A 60 5.99 -5.40 -18.41
C ILE A 60 5.46 -4.34 -17.44
N PHE A 61 6.30 -3.46 -16.91
CA PHE A 61 5.89 -2.37 -16.03
C PHE A 61 5.36 -1.17 -16.81
N ALA A 62 4.47 -0.38 -16.22
CA ALA A 62 4.04 0.91 -16.78
C ALA A 62 5.25 1.84 -16.96
N LYS A 63 6.13 1.91 -15.95
CA LYS A 63 7.37 2.68 -16.00
C LYS A 63 8.40 2.09 -15.05
N ILE A 64 9.66 2.01 -15.50
CA ILE A 64 10.83 1.78 -14.63
C ILE A 64 11.89 2.84 -14.94
N GLY A 65 12.26 3.57 -13.90
CA GLY A 65 13.30 4.58 -13.93
C GLY A 65 14.72 4.01 -14.11
N ASN A 66 15.69 4.90 -14.05
CA ASN A 66 17.10 4.55 -14.12
C ASN A 66 17.60 4.07 -12.75
N SER A 67 18.65 3.24 -12.75
CA SER A 67 19.32 2.77 -11.52
C SER A 67 18.39 2.09 -10.50
N VAL A 68 17.24 1.54 -10.95
CA VAL A 68 16.35 0.77 -10.11
C VAL A 68 17.01 -0.55 -9.74
N PHE A 69 17.00 -0.90 -8.45
CA PHE A 69 17.48 -2.18 -7.93
C PHE A 69 16.31 -2.99 -7.39
N ILE A 70 16.09 -4.18 -7.96
CA ILE A 70 15.07 -5.12 -7.50
C ILE A 70 15.79 -6.41 -7.09
N ASP A 71 15.66 -6.80 -5.84
CA ASP A 71 16.28 -8.03 -5.33
C ASP A 71 15.45 -9.28 -5.72
N ARG A 72 15.95 -10.44 -5.36
CA ARG A 72 15.29 -11.73 -5.61
C ARG A 72 14.05 -11.92 -4.73
N GLY A 73 13.09 -12.70 -5.22
CA GLY A 73 11.90 -13.07 -4.44
C GLY A 73 10.91 -11.92 -4.23
N VAL A 74 11.08 -10.81 -4.96
CA VAL A 74 10.06 -9.76 -5.00
C VAL A 74 8.89 -10.24 -5.83
N ALA A 75 7.69 -10.18 -5.26
CA ALA A 75 6.45 -10.55 -5.93
C ALA A 75 5.77 -9.31 -6.52
N PHE A 76 5.33 -9.43 -7.76
CA PHE A 76 4.55 -8.41 -8.45
C PHE A 76 3.28 -8.99 -9.04
N ALA A 77 2.21 -8.20 -9.01
CA ALA A 77 0.99 -8.47 -9.76
C ALA A 77 0.43 -7.16 -10.34
N GLY A 78 -0.02 -7.19 -11.60
CA GLY A 78 -0.50 -6.00 -12.30
C GLY A 78 0.62 -5.01 -12.61
N THR A 79 1.75 -5.49 -13.09
CA THR A 79 2.95 -4.68 -13.36
C THR A 79 2.70 -3.53 -14.33
N SER A 80 1.74 -3.66 -15.25
CA SER A 80 1.31 -2.59 -16.16
C SER A 80 0.70 -1.38 -15.46
N ASN A 81 0.38 -1.48 -14.18
CA ASN A 81 -0.18 -0.43 -13.33
C ASN A 81 0.84 0.06 -12.29
N ILE A 82 2.10 -0.39 -12.37
CA ILE A 82 3.16 -0.04 -11.43
C ILE A 82 4.19 0.86 -12.11
N GLU A 83 4.47 2.00 -11.47
CA GLU A 83 5.51 2.94 -11.88
C GLU A 83 6.59 3.03 -10.81
N LEU A 84 7.84 2.86 -11.20
CA LEU A 84 9.02 3.01 -10.35
C LEU A 84 9.86 4.19 -10.83
N GLY A 85 10.14 5.14 -9.94
CA GLY A 85 11.03 6.25 -10.18
C GLY A 85 12.50 5.85 -10.27
N ASP A 86 13.37 6.83 -10.51
CA ASP A 86 14.81 6.60 -10.57
C ASP A 86 15.38 6.22 -9.19
N SER A 87 16.38 5.35 -9.17
CA SER A 87 17.11 4.93 -7.97
C SER A 87 16.25 4.27 -6.88
N VAL A 88 15.10 3.72 -7.22
CA VAL A 88 14.28 2.91 -6.30
C VAL A 88 15.02 1.62 -5.94
N VAL A 89 15.01 1.28 -4.65
CA VAL A 89 15.60 0.03 -4.11
C VAL A 89 14.50 -0.84 -3.51
N ILE A 90 14.35 -2.06 -4.02
CA ILE A 90 13.38 -3.05 -3.54
C ILE A 90 14.12 -4.27 -3.01
N SER A 91 14.02 -4.48 -1.71
CA SER A 91 14.66 -5.59 -0.97
C SER A 91 13.92 -6.92 -1.17
N PRO A 92 14.50 -8.07 -0.72
CA PRO A 92 13.87 -9.37 -0.89
C PRO A 92 12.50 -9.49 -0.22
N ASN A 93 11.62 -10.33 -0.80
CA ASN A 93 10.31 -10.67 -0.27
C ASN A 93 9.36 -9.45 -0.10
N VAL A 94 9.59 -8.38 -0.84
CA VAL A 94 8.61 -7.31 -1.01
C VAL A 94 7.50 -7.81 -1.93
N ASN A 95 6.24 -7.47 -1.60
CA ASN A 95 5.08 -7.72 -2.44
C ASN A 95 4.46 -6.40 -2.90
N ILE A 96 4.26 -6.23 -4.21
CA ILE A 96 3.60 -5.07 -4.79
C ILE A 96 2.51 -5.57 -5.74
N ASN A 97 1.27 -5.34 -5.36
CA ASN A 97 0.10 -5.81 -6.11
C ASN A 97 -0.79 -4.63 -6.51
N ALA A 98 -0.80 -4.32 -7.80
CA ALA A 98 -1.68 -3.37 -8.45
C ALA A 98 -2.63 -4.05 -9.45
N ALA A 99 -2.89 -5.35 -9.25
CA ALA A 99 -3.74 -6.11 -10.15
C ALA A 99 -5.20 -5.69 -9.99
N GLY A 100 -5.93 -5.67 -11.11
CA GLY A 100 -7.31 -5.18 -11.19
C GLY A 100 -7.42 -3.96 -12.10
N GLU A 101 -8.65 -3.59 -12.41
CA GLU A 101 -8.95 -2.42 -13.22
C GLU A 101 -8.71 -1.14 -12.42
N ASN A 102 -8.20 -0.12 -13.08
CA ASN A 102 -7.98 1.22 -12.53
C ASN A 102 -7.10 1.30 -11.26
N ASN A 103 -6.39 0.23 -10.90
CA ASN A 103 -5.40 0.30 -9.85
C ASN A 103 -4.12 0.95 -10.36
N ARG A 104 -3.45 1.73 -9.52
CA ARG A 104 -2.16 2.33 -9.82
C ARG A 104 -1.30 2.37 -8.56
N ILE A 105 -0.03 1.96 -8.70
CA ILE A 105 0.98 2.15 -7.66
C ILE A 105 2.14 2.93 -8.26
N SER A 106 2.41 4.12 -7.72
CA SER A 106 3.53 4.95 -8.13
C SER A 106 4.52 5.14 -6.98
N ILE A 107 5.78 4.85 -7.25
CA ILE A 107 6.89 4.93 -6.30
C ILE A 107 7.89 5.94 -6.82
N GLY A 108 8.15 6.98 -6.05
CA GLY A 108 8.96 8.13 -6.41
C GLY A 108 10.46 7.86 -6.50
N TYR A 109 11.23 8.93 -6.64
CA TYR A 109 12.68 8.91 -6.74
C TYR A 109 13.34 8.54 -5.41
N ARG A 110 14.39 7.67 -5.48
CA ARG A 110 15.18 7.25 -4.29
C ARG A 110 14.37 6.66 -3.14
N VAL A 111 13.23 6.04 -3.43
CA VAL A 111 12.45 5.33 -2.41
C VAL A 111 13.13 4.00 -2.10
N GLY A 112 13.20 3.67 -0.80
CA GLY A 112 13.67 2.38 -0.31
C GLY A 112 12.53 1.55 0.27
N LEU A 113 12.32 0.34 -0.26
CA LEU A 113 11.40 -0.65 0.28
C LEU A 113 12.20 -1.80 0.88
N LEU A 114 12.15 -1.98 2.20
CA LEU A 114 12.89 -3.04 2.86
C LEU A 114 12.13 -4.37 2.86
N LYS A 115 12.79 -5.41 3.34
CA LYS A 115 12.30 -6.79 3.33
C LYS A 115 10.89 -6.91 3.91
N GLY A 116 10.02 -7.67 3.23
CA GLY A 116 8.68 -7.99 3.71
C GLY A 116 7.66 -6.87 3.59
N VAL A 117 8.02 -5.71 3.01
CA VAL A 117 7.05 -4.66 2.71
C VAL A 117 5.96 -5.20 1.79
N ASN A 118 4.71 -4.92 2.14
CA ASN A 118 3.54 -5.34 1.39
C ASN A 118 2.71 -4.13 0.98
N ILE A 119 2.58 -3.92 -0.33
CA ILE A 119 1.80 -2.83 -0.93
C ILE A 119 0.73 -3.44 -1.81
N VAL A 120 -0.54 -3.23 -1.46
CA VAL A 120 -1.67 -3.81 -2.19
C VAL A 120 -2.72 -2.76 -2.46
N GLY A 121 -2.93 -2.43 -3.71
CA GLY A 121 -4.07 -1.66 -4.20
C GLY A 121 -5.20 -2.60 -4.60
N LEU A 122 -6.39 -2.35 -4.08
CA LEU A 122 -7.60 -3.12 -4.36
C LEU A 122 -8.70 -2.17 -4.87
N GLU A 123 -9.50 -2.61 -5.83
CA GLU A 123 -10.76 -1.93 -6.21
C GLU A 123 -10.60 -0.44 -6.58
N ASN A 124 -10.00 -0.16 -7.72
CA ASN A 124 -9.80 1.22 -8.22
C ASN A 124 -8.90 2.11 -7.33
N THR A 125 -7.90 1.52 -6.69
CA THR A 125 -7.03 2.19 -5.72
C THR A 125 -5.79 2.78 -6.36
N THR A 126 -5.45 4.00 -5.92
CA THR A 126 -4.14 4.61 -6.17
C THR A 126 -3.32 4.58 -4.89
N VAL A 127 -2.09 4.04 -4.97
CA VAL A 127 -1.07 4.16 -3.92
C VAL A 127 0.08 5.00 -4.46
N GLU A 128 0.35 6.12 -3.81
CA GLU A 128 1.43 7.05 -4.17
C GLU A 128 2.45 7.12 -3.04
N ILE A 129 3.73 6.94 -3.37
CA ILE A 129 4.85 7.08 -2.43
C ILE A 129 5.78 8.14 -2.99
N GLY A 130 5.91 9.26 -2.27
CA GLY A 130 6.73 10.39 -2.63
C GLY A 130 8.24 10.11 -2.58
N ASP A 131 9.00 11.03 -3.14
CA ASP A 131 10.45 10.93 -3.28
C ASP A 131 11.17 10.78 -1.93
N ARG A 132 12.32 10.09 -1.93
CA ARG A 132 13.21 9.94 -0.77
C ARG A 132 12.56 9.33 0.48
N THR A 133 11.36 8.78 0.35
CA THR A 133 10.66 8.10 1.44
C THR A 133 11.26 6.72 1.67
N PHE A 134 11.44 6.37 2.95
CA PHE A 134 12.03 5.12 3.38
C PHE A 134 11.02 4.25 4.13
N ILE A 135 10.73 3.08 3.59
CA ILE A 135 9.76 2.12 4.12
C ILE A 135 10.49 0.91 4.65
N ASN A 136 10.48 0.74 5.97
CA ASN A 136 11.25 -0.26 6.69
C ASN A 136 10.58 -1.65 6.61
N VAL A 137 11.20 -2.64 7.27
CA VAL A 137 10.79 -4.05 7.18
C VAL A 137 9.36 -4.29 7.65
N ASP A 138 8.67 -5.21 6.98
CA ASP A 138 7.33 -5.69 7.33
C ASP A 138 6.26 -4.57 7.44
N VAL A 139 6.42 -3.47 6.69
CA VAL A 139 5.39 -2.44 6.59
C VAL A 139 4.25 -2.92 5.69
N TRP A 140 3.02 -2.64 6.09
CA TRP A 140 1.79 -2.96 5.37
C TRP A 140 1.08 -1.70 4.88
N ILE A 141 0.83 -1.62 3.58
CA ILE A 141 0.10 -0.53 2.91
C ILE A 141 -1.00 -1.19 2.11
N ASN A 142 -2.23 -1.12 2.59
CA ASN A 142 -3.32 -1.95 2.06
C ASN A 142 -4.69 -1.28 2.19
N GLY A 143 -5.55 -1.61 1.25
CA GLY A 143 -6.97 -1.29 1.27
C GLY A 143 -7.49 -0.83 -0.08
N PRO A 144 -8.83 -0.81 -0.26
CA PRO A 144 -9.48 -0.21 -1.42
C PRO A 144 -9.51 1.33 -1.37
N GLY A 145 -9.16 1.97 -0.26
CA GLY A 145 -9.01 3.43 -0.17
C GLY A 145 -7.68 3.90 -0.74
N HIS A 146 -7.67 5.07 -1.38
CA HIS A 146 -6.44 5.69 -1.88
C HIS A 146 -5.45 5.94 -0.74
N ILE A 147 -4.16 5.67 -0.98
CA ILE A 147 -3.11 5.92 0.01
C ILE A 147 -2.05 6.82 -0.61
N LYS A 148 -1.82 7.95 0.03
CA LYS A 148 -0.75 8.88 -0.34
C LYS A 148 0.25 8.99 0.79
N ILE A 149 1.53 8.78 0.48
CA ILE A 149 2.66 9.02 1.36
C ILE A 149 3.52 10.09 0.68
N GLY A 150 3.79 11.16 1.39
CA GLY A 150 4.57 12.29 0.92
C GLY A 150 6.05 11.99 0.72
N GLU A 151 6.81 13.04 0.47
CA GLU A 151 8.26 12.99 0.32
C GLU A 151 8.97 12.98 1.68
N ASP A 152 10.21 12.46 1.71
CA ASP A 152 11.09 12.46 2.89
C ASP A 152 10.49 11.79 4.14
N CYS A 153 9.51 10.91 3.98
CA CYS A 153 8.88 10.19 5.09
C CYS A 153 9.73 8.99 5.55
N LEU A 154 9.64 8.70 6.86
CA LEU A 154 10.23 7.52 7.47
C LEU A 154 9.15 6.65 8.10
N LEU A 155 8.89 5.48 7.53
CA LEU A 155 8.01 4.47 8.11
C LEU A 155 8.88 3.40 8.78
N ALA A 156 8.85 3.35 10.10
CA ALA A 156 9.60 2.36 10.89
C ALA A 156 9.03 0.93 10.70
N PRO A 157 9.74 -0.12 11.18
CA PRO A 157 9.27 -1.48 11.00
C PRO A 157 7.85 -1.72 11.51
N ARG A 158 7.09 -2.55 10.78
CA ARG A 158 5.72 -2.97 11.11
C ARG A 158 4.69 -1.86 11.17
N VAL A 159 4.94 -0.72 10.56
CA VAL A 159 3.89 0.29 10.34
C VAL A 159 2.80 -0.31 9.45
N SER A 160 1.54 -0.01 9.77
CA SER A 160 0.37 -0.49 9.01
C SER A 160 -0.51 0.69 8.61
N LEU A 161 -0.69 0.88 7.31
CA LEU A 161 -1.64 1.82 6.73
C LEU A 161 -2.80 1.00 6.16
N ILE A 162 -3.97 1.07 6.81
CA ILE A 162 -5.13 0.22 6.49
C ILE A 162 -6.29 1.11 6.04
N ALA A 163 -6.41 1.33 4.73
CA ALA A 163 -7.39 2.23 4.13
C ALA A 163 -8.72 1.52 3.85
N VAL A 164 -9.26 0.88 4.88
CA VAL A 164 -10.56 0.20 4.85
C VAL A 164 -11.12 0.05 6.26
N ASN A 165 -12.43 0.23 6.44
CA ASN A 165 -13.15 -0.13 7.66
C ASN A 165 -14.42 -0.89 7.29
N HIS A 166 -14.68 -2.03 7.94
CA HIS A 166 -15.94 -2.74 7.79
C HIS A 166 -17.09 -1.97 8.45
N ILE A 167 -18.26 -2.00 7.82
CA ILE A 167 -19.51 -1.51 8.42
C ILE A 167 -20.02 -2.58 9.38
N PHE A 168 -20.34 -2.18 10.60
CA PHE A 168 -20.76 -3.07 11.68
C PHE A 168 -21.94 -2.53 12.51
N SER A 169 -22.60 -1.49 12.04
CA SER A 169 -23.66 -0.78 12.80
C SER A 169 -24.99 -1.53 12.81
N ASP A 170 -25.27 -2.39 11.86
CA ASP A 170 -26.49 -3.19 11.81
C ASP A 170 -26.33 -4.48 12.63
N LEU A 171 -26.98 -4.49 13.82
CA LEU A 171 -26.92 -5.65 14.72
C LEU A 171 -27.70 -6.88 14.24
N LYS A 172 -28.51 -6.75 13.19
CA LYS A 172 -29.31 -7.84 12.62
C LYS A 172 -28.60 -8.57 11.49
N ARG A 173 -27.49 -8.03 11.00
CA ARG A 173 -26.73 -8.58 9.88
C ARG A 173 -25.30 -8.93 10.31
N PRO A 174 -24.73 -10.04 9.86
CA PRO A 174 -23.29 -10.33 10.03
C PRO A 174 -22.43 -9.21 9.46
N ILE A 175 -21.30 -8.90 10.11
CA ILE A 175 -20.41 -7.80 9.70
C ILE A 175 -19.88 -8.00 8.28
N ASN A 176 -19.56 -9.23 7.90
CA ASN A 176 -18.98 -9.56 6.58
C ASN A 176 -19.92 -9.32 5.38
N ILE A 177 -21.21 -9.05 5.63
CA ILE A 177 -22.18 -8.73 4.58
C ILE A 177 -22.69 -7.27 4.67
N GLN A 178 -22.15 -6.45 5.57
CA GLN A 178 -22.55 -5.05 5.69
C GLN A 178 -21.73 -4.13 4.78
N GLY A 179 -20.68 -4.65 4.13
CA GLY A 179 -19.80 -3.86 3.29
C GLY A 179 -18.68 -3.15 4.08
N HIS A 180 -18.04 -2.18 3.45
CA HIS A 180 -16.93 -1.44 4.02
C HIS A 180 -16.94 0.04 3.57
N THR A 181 -16.14 0.86 4.23
CA THR A 181 -15.78 2.22 3.81
C THR A 181 -14.31 2.26 3.42
N ALA A 182 -13.97 3.10 2.47
CA ALA A 182 -12.62 3.27 1.93
C ALA A 182 -12.38 4.75 1.60
N LYS A 183 -12.16 5.56 2.64
CA LYS A 183 -11.96 7.01 2.53
C LYS A 183 -10.55 7.38 2.10
N GLY A 184 -9.59 6.49 2.39
CA GLY A 184 -8.19 6.67 2.09
C GLY A 184 -7.35 7.19 3.27
N ILE A 185 -6.03 7.18 3.08
CA ILE A 185 -5.05 7.65 4.07
C ILE A 185 -4.09 8.63 3.39
N THR A 186 -3.78 9.72 4.07
CA THR A 186 -2.74 10.66 3.65
C THR A 186 -1.68 10.80 4.74
N ILE A 187 -0.43 10.50 4.41
CA ILE A 187 0.74 10.88 5.19
C ILE A 187 1.41 11.99 4.42
N GLU A 188 1.42 13.21 4.96
CA GLU A 188 2.08 14.34 4.32
C GLU A 188 3.61 14.26 4.41
N ASP A 189 4.35 15.21 3.81
CA ASP A 189 5.79 15.17 3.73
C ASP A 189 6.48 15.21 5.10
N ASP A 190 7.74 14.69 5.17
CA ASP A 190 8.62 14.79 6.33
C ASP A 190 8.02 14.19 7.62
N CYS A 191 7.18 13.15 7.50
CA CYS A 191 6.58 12.45 8.63
C CYS A 191 7.44 11.27 9.09
N TRP A 192 7.50 11.05 10.40
CA TRP A 192 8.08 9.86 10.99
C TRP A 192 7.03 9.06 11.75
N LEU A 193 6.75 7.85 11.26
CA LEU A 193 5.89 6.88 11.92
C LEU A 193 6.79 5.85 12.62
N GLY A 194 6.71 5.80 13.95
CA GLY A 194 7.49 4.89 14.80
C GLY A 194 7.11 3.42 14.63
N PHE A 195 7.89 2.53 15.23
CA PHE A 195 7.68 1.09 15.15
C PHE A 195 6.24 0.68 15.49
N GLY A 196 5.62 -0.14 14.62
CA GLY A 196 4.29 -0.71 14.88
C GLY A 196 3.14 0.28 14.90
N VAL A 197 3.33 1.51 14.38
CA VAL A 197 2.22 2.47 14.24
C VAL A 197 1.18 1.93 13.28
N THR A 198 -0.09 2.08 13.65
CA THR A 198 -1.23 1.78 12.78
C THR A 198 -1.99 3.07 12.45
N VAL A 199 -2.24 3.32 11.18
CA VAL A 199 -3.10 4.41 10.70
C VAL A 199 -4.33 3.79 10.05
N VAL A 200 -5.52 4.18 10.49
CA VAL A 200 -6.78 3.64 9.98
C VAL A 200 -7.37 4.53 8.88
N ASP A 201 -8.35 3.98 8.17
CA ASP A 201 -9.04 4.63 7.06
C ASP A 201 -9.60 6.02 7.40
N GLY A 202 -9.45 6.95 6.48
CA GLY A 202 -9.95 8.32 6.56
C GLY A 202 -9.06 9.30 7.33
N VAL A 203 -7.81 8.91 7.67
CA VAL A 203 -6.90 9.72 8.47
C VAL A 203 -5.87 10.45 7.61
N THR A 204 -5.61 11.71 7.97
CA THR A 204 -4.48 12.51 7.49
C THR A 204 -3.47 12.73 8.63
N VAL A 205 -2.20 12.37 8.39
CA VAL A 205 -1.07 12.74 9.24
C VAL A 205 -0.39 13.95 8.62
N GLY A 206 -0.52 15.11 9.26
CA GLY A 206 -0.03 16.39 8.77
C GLY A 206 1.49 16.47 8.71
N LYS A 207 2.00 17.28 7.78
CA LYS A 207 3.41 17.47 7.45
C LYS A 207 4.31 17.61 8.68
N GLY A 208 5.46 16.97 8.63
CA GLY A 208 6.49 17.08 9.66
C GLY A 208 6.13 16.44 11.00
N SER A 209 5.06 15.66 11.07
CA SER A 209 4.60 15.05 12.33
C SER A 209 5.39 13.79 12.68
N VAL A 210 5.46 13.53 13.98
CA VAL A 210 6.09 12.34 14.57
C VAL A 210 5.04 11.52 15.30
N ILE A 211 4.87 10.26 14.89
CA ILE A 211 3.95 9.33 15.55
C ILE A 211 4.78 8.33 16.34
N GLY A 212 4.60 8.31 17.66
CA GLY A 212 5.35 7.44 18.55
C GLY A 212 5.04 5.97 18.35
N ALA A 213 6.01 5.11 18.67
CA ALA A 213 5.91 3.67 18.47
C ALA A 213 4.65 3.07 19.13
N GLY A 214 4.01 2.12 18.43
CA GLY A 214 2.81 1.43 18.89
C GLY A 214 1.53 2.27 18.91
N ALA A 215 1.56 3.50 18.44
CA ALA A 215 0.37 4.34 18.40
C ALA A 215 -0.64 3.86 17.34
N VAL A 216 -1.94 4.04 17.65
CA VAL A 216 -3.05 3.80 16.70
C VAL A 216 -3.70 5.14 16.36
N VAL A 217 -3.47 5.61 15.14
CA VAL A 217 -3.97 6.91 14.68
C VAL A 217 -5.37 6.73 14.09
N THR A 218 -6.36 7.24 14.81
CA THR A 218 -7.79 7.11 14.48
C THR A 218 -8.45 8.43 14.08
N LYS A 219 -7.71 9.54 14.13
CA LYS A 219 -8.14 10.88 13.76
C LYS A 219 -6.96 11.64 13.15
N ASP A 220 -7.26 12.66 12.39
CA ASP A 220 -6.24 13.52 11.78
C ASP A 220 -5.28 14.08 12.82
N ILE A 221 -4.01 14.12 12.43
CA ILE A 221 -2.91 14.72 13.21
C ILE A 221 -2.52 16.04 12.55
N PRO A 222 -2.58 17.17 13.27
CA PRO A 222 -2.15 18.44 12.72
C PRO A 222 -0.65 18.45 12.33
N PRO A 223 -0.23 19.31 11.39
CA PRO A 223 1.18 19.41 11.02
C PRO A 223 2.10 19.69 12.21
N TYR A 224 3.33 19.16 12.11
CA TYR A 224 4.40 19.32 13.11
C TYR A 224 4.05 18.84 14.51
N SER A 225 3.10 17.91 14.64
CA SER A 225 2.68 17.37 15.93
C SER A 225 3.51 16.15 16.33
N ILE A 226 3.67 15.96 17.65
CA ILE A 226 4.12 14.70 18.24
C ILE A 226 2.90 14.02 18.85
N ALA A 227 2.54 12.82 18.33
CA ALA A 227 1.36 12.08 18.78
C ALA A 227 1.75 10.68 19.25
N VAL A 228 1.14 10.20 20.33
CA VAL A 228 1.41 8.88 20.94
C VAL A 228 0.15 8.24 21.48
N GLY A 229 0.18 6.92 21.68
CA GLY A 229 -0.84 6.17 22.40
C GLY A 229 -1.91 5.51 21.55
N VAL A 230 -2.85 4.82 22.21
CA VAL A 230 -3.97 4.08 21.62
C VAL A 230 -5.26 4.51 22.34
N PRO A 231 -6.11 5.31 21.67
CA PRO A 231 -5.87 6.01 20.39
C PRO A 231 -4.78 7.09 20.51
N ALA A 232 -4.14 7.42 19.41
CA ALA A 232 -3.10 8.44 19.37
C ALA A 232 -3.65 9.83 19.74
N LYS A 233 -2.91 10.54 20.58
CA LYS A 233 -3.19 11.92 21.00
C LYS A 233 -1.96 12.78 20.80
N VAL A 234 -2.15 14.01 20.37
CA VAL A 234 -1.09 15.00 20.28
C VAL A 234 -0.65 15.36 21.71
N VAL A 235 0.65 15.24 21.98
CA VAL A 235 1.28 15.50 23.27
C VAL A 235 2.28 16.65 23.22
N GLY A 236 2.62 17.14 22.04
CA GLY A 236 3.55 18.25 21.84
C GLY A 236 3.70 18.59 20.36
N LYS A 237 4.59 19.54 20.08
CA LYS A 237 4.96 19.93 18.72
C LYS A 237 6.44 19.69 18.47
N ARG A 238 6.77 19.39 17.21
CA ARG A 238 8.16 19.22 16.77
C ARG A 238 8.87 20.58 16.78
N GLY A 239 10.01 20.64 17.49
CA GLY A 239 10.81 21.87 17.60
C GLY A 239 10.55 22.68 18.89
N GLU A 240 9.65 22.20 19.74
CA GLU A 240 9.43 22.74 21.09
C GLU A 240 10.16 21.93 22.16
#